data_be42b921c1da494b91b7d419597663c7
#
_entry.id   be42b921c1da494b91b7d419597663c7
#
_cell.length_a   1.000
_cell.length_b   1.000
_cell.length_c   1.000
_cell.angle_alpha   90.00
_cell.angle_beta   90.00
_cell.angle_gamma   90.00
#
_symmetry.space_group_name_H-M   'P 1'
#
loop_
_entity.id
_entity.type
_entity.pdbx_description
1 polymer ?
#
loop_
_entity_poly.entity_id
_entity_poly.type
_entity_poly.pdbx_seq_one_letter_code
_entity_poly.pdbx_strand_id
1 'polypeptide(L)'
;MAEEKLPEFEYERQAMAGEEMPEGLRFAGQHYYLALRMLYHQYRNGIIDRETATREKRQLLKTYEYELMWEAIADGFIKQRNNSETARADYRKNPCHENAVKIIESIEGVRWNG
;
A
#
# COMPACT_ATOMS: atom_id res chain seq x y z
N MET A 1 16.72 -11.37 23.85
CA MET A 1 16.12 -11.45 22.52
C MET A 1 15.11 -10.32 22.37
N ALA A 2 15.37 -9.43 21.44
CA ALA A 2 14.38 -8.42 21.13
C ALA A 2 13.17 -9.10 20.48
N GLU A 3 12.04 -9.08 21.17
CA GLU A 3 10.79 -9.45 20.53
C GLU A 3 10.58 -8.47 19.36
N GLU A 4 10.51 -8.99 18.16
CA GLU A 4 10.09 -8.19 17.02
C GLU A 4 8.70 -7.66 17.32
N LYS A 5 8.63 -6.37 17.65
CA LYS A 5 7.36 -5.69 17.70
C LYS A 5 6.84 -5.63 16.27
N LEU A 6 5.78 -6.37 16.02
CA LEU A 6 5.01 -6.22 14.80
C LEU A 6 4.56 -4.76 14.70
N PRO A 7 4.65 -4.15 13.51
CA PRO A 7 4.19 -2.77 13.35
C PRO A 7 2.74 -2.66 13.81
N GLU A 8 2.47 -1.76 14.74
CA GLU A 8 1.12 -1.52 15.21
C GLU A 8 0.31 -0.82 14.11
N PHE A 9 -0.80 -1.44 13.76
CA PHE A 9 -1.77 -0.80 12.90
C PHE A 9 -2.49 0.29 13.70
N GLU A 10 -2.51 1.51 13.18
CA GLU A 10 -3.03 2.69 13.88
C GLU A 10 -4.48 2.51 14.37
N TYR A 11 -5.29 1.77 13.62
CA TYR A 11 -6.71 1.56 13.91
C TYR A 11 -7.02 0.19 14.50
N GLU A 12 -6.02 -0.53 15.01
CA GLU A 12 -6.21 -1.88 15.56
C GLU A 12 -7.24 -1.91 16.70
N ARG A 13 -7.16 -0.95 17.63
CA ARG A 13 -8.11 -0.86 18.76
C ARG A 13 -9.55 -0.70 18.30
N GLN A 14 -9.77 0.11 17.28
CA GLN A 14 -11.09 0.33 16.70
C GLN A 14 -11.63 -0.95 16.05
N ALA A 15 -10.78 -1.67 15.32
CA ALA A 15 -11.14 -2.95 14.73
C ALA A 15 -11.47 -4.00 15.80
N MET A 16 -10.70 -4.05 16.90
CA MET A 16 -10.97 -4.92 18.04
C MET A 16 -12.31 -4.63 18.67
N ALA A 17 -12.69 -3.36 18.78
CA ALA A 17 -13.97 -2.94 19.35
C ALA A 17 -15.14 -3.15 18.38
N GLY A 18 -14.91 -3.53 17.14
CA GLY A 18 -15.95 -3.73 16.13
C GLY A 18 -16.52 -2.44 15.58
N GLU A 19 -15.79 -1.34 15.67
CA GLU A 19 -16.23 -0.03 15.18
C GLU A 19 -16.25 0.02 13.65
N GLU A 20 -16.96 0.99 13.10
CA GLU A 20 -16.99 1.24 11.68
C GLU A 20 -15.58 1.60 11.17
N MET A 21 -15.30 1.19 9.94
CA MET A 21 -14.02 1.46 9.31
C MET A 21 -13.79 2.98 9.19
N PRO A 22 -12.61 3.49 9.62
CA PRO A 22 -12.29 4.90 9.46
C PRO A 22 -12.29 5.35 7.99
N GLU A 23 -12.65 6.59 7.76
CA GLU A 23 -12.57 7.18 6.43
C GLU A 23 -11.10 7.48 6.05
N GLY A 24 -10.82 7.52 4.77
CA GLY A 24 -9.51 7.90 4.25
C GLY A 24 -8.49 6.77 4.16
N LEU A 25 -8.87 5.53 4.52
CA LEU A 25 -7.98 4.39 4.34
C LEU A 25 -7.90 3.99 2.87
N ARG A 26 -6.69 3.67 2.42
CA ARG A 26 -6.45 3.10 1.11
C ARG A 26 -6.83 1.62 1.11
N PHE A 27 -6.82 1.00 -0.06
CA PHE A 27 -7.27 -0.39 -0.25
C PHE A 27 -6.63 -1.37 0.74
N ALA A 28 -5.31 -1.34 0.90
CA ALA A 28 -4.61 -2.23 1.81
C ALA A 28 -5.08 -2.05 3.26
N GLY A 29 -5.22 -0.80 3.71
CA GLY A 29 -5.71 -0.48 5.04
C GLY A 29 -7.16 -0.87 5.24
N GLN A 30 -8.02 -0.67 4.25
CA GLN A 30 -9.43 -1.09 4.28
C GLN A 30 -9.55 -2.60 4.42
N HIS A 31 -8.82 -3.33 3.60
CA HIS A 31 -8.82 -4.79 3.62
C HIS A 31 -8.35 -5.32 4.98
N TYR A 32 -7.22 -4.83 5.46
CA TYR A 32 -6.67 -5.23 6.76
C TYR A 32 -7.63 -4.94 7.91
N TYR A 33 -8.25 -3.74 7.92
CA TYR A 33 -9.20 -3.33 8.96
C TYR A 33 -10.40 -4.27 9.02
N LEU A 34 -11.03 -4.54 7.88
CA LEU A 34 -12.21 -5.40 7.81
C LEU A 34 -11.88 -6.84 8.20
N ALA A 35 -10.75 -7.36 7.74
CA ALA A 35 -10.30 -8.71 8.07
C ALA A 35 -9.97 -8.83 9.56
N LEU A 36 -9.29 -7.83 10.12
CA LEU A 36 -8.94 -7.79 11.54
C LEU A 36 -10.19 -7.71 12.43
N ARG A 37 -11.14 -6.87 12.05
CA ARG A 37 -12.43 -6.76 12.76
C ARG A 37 -13.17 -8.10 12.79
N MET A 38 -13.22 -8.79 11.66
CA MET A 38 -13.84 -10.12 11.57
C MET A 38 -13.11 -11.14 12.44
N LEU A 39 -11.79 -11.12 12.42
CA LEU A 39 -10.95 -12.02 13.22
C LEU A 39 -11.23 -11.86 14.71
N TYR A 40 -11.25 -10.63 15.21
CA TYR A 40 -11.56 -10.36 16.62
C TYR A 40 -13.00 -10.73 16.99
N HIS A 41 -13.94 -10.54 16.07
CA HIS A 41 -15.32 -10.98 16.25
C HIS A 41 -15.40 -12.49 16.44
N GLN A 42 -14.75 -13.26 15.57
CA GLN A 42 -14.71 -14.72 15.66
C GLN A 42 -14.04 -15.21 16.96
N TYR A 43 -12.95 -14.56 17.35
CA TYR A 43 -12.25 -14.88 18.60
C TYR A 43 -13.13 -14.63 19.83
N ARG A 44 -13.79 -13.48 19.91
CA ARG A 44 -14.66 -13.12 21.02
C ARG A 44 -15.87 -14.04 21.16
N ASN A 45 -16.39 -14.52 20.05
CA ASN A 45 -17.55 -15.43 20.03
C ASN A 45 -17.16 -16.89 20.15
N GLY A 46 -15.91 -17.20 20.41
CA GLY A 46 -15.45 -18.57 20.62
C GLY A 46 -15.42 -19.43 19.36
N ILE A 47 -15.54 -18.82 18.18
CA ILE A 47 -15.52 -19.55 16.91
C ILE A 47 -14.11 -20.07 16.62
N ILE A 48 -13.09 -19.30 17.01
CA ILE A 48 -11.68 -19.68 16.91
C ILE A 48 -11.01 -19.52 18.26
N ASP A 49 -9.97 -20.31 18.51
CA ASP A 49 -9.17 -20.22 19.71
C ASP A 49 -8.07 -19.16 19.57
N ARG A 50 -7.36 -18.89 20.67
CA ARG A 50 -6.29 -17.90 20.72
C ARG A 50 -5.14 -18.23 19.77
N GLU A 51 -4.77 -19.49 19.67
CA GLU A 51 -3.69 -19.95 18.79
C GLU A 51 -4.04 -19.73 17.33
N THR A 52 -5.24 -20.09 16.94
CA THR A 52 -5.76 -19.85 15.58
C THR A 52 -5.83 -18.37 15.29
N ALA A 53 -6.35 -17.56 16.22
CA ALA A 53 -6.44 -16.11 16.06
C ALA A 53 -5.06 -15.47 15.86
N THR A 54 -4.06 -15.89 16.63
CA THR A 54 -2.68 -15.40 16.51
C THR A 54 -2.08 -15.77 15.16
N ARG A 55 -2.28 -16.98 14.69
CA ARG A 55 -1.80 -17.44 13.39
C ARG A 55 -2.45 -16.67 12.25
N GLU A 56 -3.77 -16.51 12.30
CA GLU A 56 -4.51 -15.75 11.28
C GLU A 56 -4.10 -14.28 11.25
N LYS A 57 -3.88 -13.67 12.41
CA LYS A 57 -3.39 -12.29 12.51
C LYS A 57 -2.02 -12.13 11.83
N ARG A 58 -1.12 -13.09 12.00
CA ARG A 58 0.18 -13.08 11.32
C ARG A 58 0.02 -13.14 9.81
N GLN A 59 -0.91 -13.96 9.31
CA GLN A 59 -1.19 -14.04 7.88
C GLN A 59 -1.76 -12.74 7.35
N LEU A 60 -2.67 -12.11 8.09
CA LEU A 60 -3.23 -10.82 7.73
C LEU A 60 -2.15 -9.73 7.65
N LEU A 61 -1.20 -9.72 8.59
CA LEU A 61 -0.09 -8.77 8.57
C LEU A 61 0.80 -8.96 7.34
N LYS A 62 1.11 -10.20 6.98
CA LYS A 62 1.89 -10.50 5.78
C LYS A 62 1.17 -10.02 4.51
N THR A 63 -0.12 -10.28 4.42
CA THR A 63 -0.95 -9.81 3.31
C THR A 63 -0.97 -8.29 3.24
N TYR A 64 -1.12 -7.63 4.39
CA TYR A 64 -1.11 -6.18 4.50
C TYR A 64 0.21 -5.57 4.01
N GLU A 65 1.34 -6.10 4.45
CA GLU A 65 2.66 -5.66 4.00
C GLU A 65 2.83 -5.84 2.49
N TYR A 66 2.37 -6.96 1.97
CA TYR A 66 2.40 -7.26 0.54
C TYR A 66 1.55 -6.27 -0.26
N GLU A 67 0.34 -5.99 0.20
CA GLU A 67 -0.56 -5.03 -0.43
C GLU A 67 -0.04 -3.61 -0.37
N LEU A 68 0.60 -3.21 0.74
CA LEU A 68 1.27 -1.92 0.86
C LEU A 68 2.39 -1.77 -0.16
N MET A 69 3.16 -2.83 -0.39
CA MET A 69 4.20 -2.85 -1.41
C MET A 69 3.60 -2.63 -2.80
N TRP A 70 2.50 -3.31 -3.11
CA TRP A 70 1.81 -3.13 -4.39
C TRP A 70 1.25 -1.73 -4.57
N GLU A 71 0.69 -1.13 -3.52
CA GLU A 71 0.23 0.26 -3.54
C GLU A 71 1.38 1.23 -3.85
N ALA A 72 2.54 1.02 -3.22
CA ALA A 72 3.72 1.83 -3.45
C ALA A 72 4.21 1.72 -4.91
N ILE A 73 4.19 0.50 -5.47
CA ILE A 73 4.53 0.26 -6.87
C ILE A 73 3.52 0.96 -7.80
N ALA A 74 2.23 0.82 -7.52
CA ALA A 74 1.18 1.47 -8.30
C ALA A 74 1.31 3.00 -8.27
N ASP A 75 1.59 3.58 -7.11
CA ASP A 75 1.84 5.01 -6.97
C ASP A 75 3.05 5.46 -7.80
N GLY A 76 4.09 4.65 -7.84
CA GLY A 76 5.26 4.89 -8.67
C GLY A 76 4.92 4.91 -10.16
N PHE A 77 4.11 3.99 -10.62
CA PHE A 77 3.62 3.95 -12.01
C PHE A 77 2.77 5.16 -12.36
N ILE A 78 1.86 5.56 -11.48
CA ILE A 78 1.01 6.74 -11.70
C ILE A 78 1.88 8.00 -11.80
N LYS A 79 2.82 8.16 -10.90
CA LYS A 79 3.76 9.29 -10.90
C LYS A 79 4.59 9.33 -12.19
N GLN A 80 5.10 8.20 -12.62
CA GLN A 80 5.87 8.05 -13.84
C GLN A 80 5.03 8.41 -15.07
N ARG A 81 3.79 7.96 -15.13
CA ARG A 81 2.85 8.29 -16.20
C ARG A 81 2.60 9.78 -16.28
N ASN A 82 2.35 10.45 -15.16
CA ASN A 82 2.16 11.90 -15.10
C ASN A 82 3.40 12.65 -15.57
N ASN A 83 4.58 12.22 -15.16
CA ASN A 83 5.84 12.80 -15.61
C ASN A 83 6.03 12.63 -17.12
N SER A 84 5.66 11.49 -17.69
CA SER A 84 5.71 11.23 -19.12
C SER A 84 4.80 12.16 -19.91
N GLU A 85 3.57 12.38 -19.45
CA GLU A 85 2.62 13.29 -20.07
C GLU A 85 3.14 14.74 -20.08
N THR A 86 3.71 15.18 -18.95
CA THR A 86 4.31 16.51 -18.83
C THR A 86 5.50 16.67 -19.77
N ALA A 87 6.38 15.68 -19.85
CA ALA A 87 7.55 15.69 -20.72
C ALA A 87 7.14 15.74 -22.21
N ARG A 88 6.09 15.02 -22.59
CA ARG A 88 5.54 15.04 -23.95
C ARG A 88 4.96 16.40 -24.30
N ALA A 89 4.25 17.03 -23.38
CA ALA A 89 3.70 18.37 -23.56
C ALA A 89 4.82 19.41 -23.77
N ASP A 90 5.90 19.31 -22.99
CA ASP A 90 7.06 20.18 -23.12
C ASP A 90 7.75 20.00 -24.48
N TYR A 91 7.88 18.78 -24.96
CA TYR A 91 8.45 18.50 -26.28
C TYR A 91 7.60 19.09 -27.42
N ARG A 92 6.28 19.01 -27.31
CA ARG A 92 5.37 19.61 -28.32
C ARG A 92 5.51 21.12 -28.41
N LYS A 93 5.74 21.77 -27.26
CA LYS A 93 5.95 23.24 -27.20
C LYS A 93 7.32 23.64 -27.71
N ASN A 94 8.33 22.85 -27.40
CA ASN A 94 9.72 23.13 -27.76
C ASN A 94 10.45 21.82 -28.10
N PRO A 95 10.31 21.34 -29.35
CA PRO A 95 10.94 20.11 -29.79
C PRO A 95 12.47 20.27 -29.80
N CYS A 96 13.12 19.76 -28.79
CA CYS A 96 14.57 19.78 -28.68
C CYS A 96 15.07 18.47 -28.06
N HIS A 97 16.37 18.21 -28.19
CA HIS A 97 16.97 16.99 -27.69
C HIS A 97 16.74 16.77 -26.17
N GLU A 98 16.87 17.84 -25.38
CA GLU A 98 16.62 17.77 -23.94
C GLU A 98 15.22 17.31 -23.60
N ASN A 99 14.21 17.85 -24.28
CA ASN A 99 12.81 17.49 -24.04
C ASN A 99 12.51 16.06 -24.53
N ALA A 100 13.16 15.61 -25.59
CA ALA A 100 13.05 14.23 -26.05
C ALA A 100 13.66 13.26 -25.01
N VAL A 101 14.80 13.60 -24.42
CA VAL A 101 15.44 12.82 -23.35
C VAL A 101 14.53 12.73 -22.13
N LYS A 102 13.86 13.81 -21.76
CA LYS A 102 12.89 13.81 -20.64
C LYS A 102 11.75 12.82 -20.87
N ILE A 103 11.26 12.69 -22.10
CA ILE A 103 10.21 11.70 -22.42
C ILE A 103 10.74 10.29 -22.19
N ILE A 104 11.94 9.99 -22.67
CA ILE A 104 12.56 8.67 -22.52
C ILE A 104 12.77 8.35 -21.04
N GLU A 105 13.33 9.27 -20.27
CA GLU A 105 13.54 9.10 -18.83
C GLU A 105 12.25 8.86 -18.08
N SER A 106 11.18 9.56 -18.42
CA SER A 106 9.88 9.42 -17.77
C SER A 106 9.21 8.07 -18.06
N ILE A 107 9.42 7.51 -19.24
CA ILE A 107 8.87 6.20 -19.63
C ILE A 107 9.64 5.07 -18.96
N GLU A 108 10.96 5.15 -18.93
CA GLU A 108 11.80 4.09 -18.37
C GLU A 108 11.89 4.14 -16.83
N GLY A 109 11.53 5.28 -16.22
CA GLY A 109 11.64 5.46 -14.78
C GLY A 109 13.08 5.44 -14.27
N VAL A 110 14.04 5.52 -15.16
CA VAL A 110 15.47 5.50 -14.87
C VAL A 110 16.08 6.78 -15.40
N ARG A 111 16.88 7.44 -14.56
CA ARG A 111 17.71 8.54 -15.04
C ARG A 111 18.85 7.96 -15.88
N TRP A 112 18.92 8.38 -17.10
CA TRP A 112 20.10 8.12 -17.91
C TRP A 112 21.27 8.90 -17.35
N ASN A 113 22.15 8.19 -16.63
CA ASN A 113 23.49 8.66 -16.37
C ASN A 113 24.34 8.22 -17.56
N GLY A 114 24.23 8.98 -18.59
CA GLY A 114 25.01 8.68 -19.79
C GLY A 114 26.17 9.55 -19.94
#